data_15cef6c068e7575f3bd455758053a994
#
_entry.id   15cef6c068e7575f3bd455758053a994
#
_cell.length_a   1.000
_cell.length_b   1.000
_cell.length_c   1.000
_cell.angle_alpha   90.00
_cell.angle_beta   90.00
_cell.angle_gamma   90.00
#
_symmetry.space_group_name_H-M   'P 1'
#
loop_
_entity.id
_entity.type
_entity.pdbx_description
1 polymer ?
#
loop_
_entity_poly.entity_id
_entity_poly.type
_entity_poly.pdbx_seq_one_letter_code
_entity_poly.pdbx_strand_id
1 'polypeptide(L)'
;MPVVASGAFPSLSLGALAGGERSLDAAWANGEALILLGHRNCKTTRQTLPFVDRLHRRKAPQATVLAVLQDDAETAATLVREQGIGLPVLLEDDPYPLAAALRLETVPTLFLVERGGSIVKAVEGFNRAEIEGFAARLGVAGPLFVPEDNAPATKPG
;
A
#
# COMPACT_ATOMS: atom_id res chain seq x y z
N MET A 1 -17.64 -5.16 -11.38
CA MET A 1 -17.87 -4.10 -10.35
C MET A 1 -16.56 -3.36 -10.13
N PRO A 2 -16.56 -2.04 -10.08
CA PRO A 2 -15.34 -1.29 -9.84
C PRO A 2 -14.81 -1.51 -8.43
N VAL A 3 -13.52 -1.23 -8.23
CA VAL A 3 -12.90 -1.26 -6.91
C VAL A 3 -13.62 -0.30 -5.95
N VAL A 4 -13.70 -0.67 -4.68
CA VAL A 4 -14.31 0.17 -3.65
C VAL A 4 -13.40 1.39 -3.42
N ALA A 5 -13.94 2.60 -3.61
CA ALA A 5 -13.18 3.84 -3.52
C ALA A 5 -13.73 4.81 -2.46
N SER A 6 -14.71 4.39 -1.69
CA SER A 6 -15.32 5.20 -0.62
C SER A 6 -15.92 4.28 0.45
N GLY A 7 -16.34 4.87 1.56
CA GLY A 7 -16.89 4.12 2.67
C GLY A 7 -15.80 3.55 3.56
N ALA A 8 -16.16 2.66 4.47
CA ALA A 8 -15.23 2.08 5.42
C ALA A 8 -14.27 1.08 4.76
N PHE A 9 -12.98 1.22 5.04
CA PHE A 9 -12.01 0.19 4.66
C PHE A 9 -12.26 -1.06 5.54
N PRO A 10 -12.21 -2.27 4.96
CA PRO A 10 -12.48 -3.49 5.72
C PRO A 10 -11.57 -3.64 6.94
N SER A 11 -12.18 -3.98 8.07
CA SER A 11 -11.47 -4.19 9.33
C SER A 11 -11.21 -5.67 9.50
N LEU A 12 -10.03 -6.11 9.12
CA LEU A 12 -9.60 -7.51 9.17
C LEU A 12 -8.27 -7.61 9.90
N SER A 13 -8.01 -8.78 10.47
CA SER A 13 -6.68 -9.10 10.99
C SER A 13 -5.97 -9.98 9.98
N LEU A 14 -4.72 -9.64 9.70
CA LEU A 14 -3.88 -10.36 8.74
C LEU A 14 -2.55 -10.75 9.39
N GLY A 15 -1.95 -11.82 8.90
CA GLY A 15 -0.62 -12.21 9.33
C GLY A 15 0.41 -11.17 8.92
N ALA A 16 1.31 -10.82 9.84
CA ALA A 16 2.41 -9.91 9.55
C ALA A 16 3.63 -10.72 9.11
N LEU A 17 4.34 -10.22 8.09
CA LEU A 17 5.57 -10.86 7.64
C LEU A 17 6.60 -10.94 8.78
N ALA A 18 6.62 -9.93 9.64
CA ALA A 18 7.51 -9.88 10.80
C ALA A 18 7.09 -10.84 11.93
N GLY A 19 5.93 -11.47 11.82
CA GLY A 19 5.39 -12.42 12.78
C GLY A 19 4.13 -11.92 13.47
N GLY A 20 3.29 -12.84 13.89
CA GLY A 20 2.01 -12.55 14.54
C GLY A 20 0.96 -12.01 13.59
N GLU A 21 -0.11 -11.52 14.16
CA GLU A 21 -1.21 -10.90 13.43
C GLU A 21 -1.33 -9.42 13.76
N ARG A 22 -1.85 -8.65 12.81
CA ARG A 22 -2.16 -7.24 13.02
C ARG A 22 -3.58 -6.95 12.53
N SER A 23 -4.32 -6.20 13.33
CA SER A 23 -5.60 -5.65 12.89
C SER A 23 -5.34 -4.45 11.99
N LEU A 24 -6.02 -4.39 10.85
CA LEU A 24 -5.91 -3.24 9.96
C LEU A 24 -6.35 -1.95 10.61
N ASP A 25 -7.26 -2.02 11.59
CA ASP A 25 -7.72 -0.83 12.34
C ASP A 25 -6.58 -0.03 12.95
N ALA A 26 -5.52 -0.70 13.35
CA ALA A 26 -4.36 -0.03 13.93
C ALA A 26 -3.71 0.95 12.96
N ALA A 27 -3.85 0.70 11.65
CA ALA A 27 -3.25 1.55 10.63
C ALA A 27 -3.83 2.96 10.61
N TRP A 28 -5.13 3.10 10.88
CA TRP A 28 -5.80 4.41 10.83
C TRP A 28 -6.29 4.92 12.20
N ALA A 29 -5.83 4.30 13.26
CA ALA A 29 -6.27 4.67 14.61
C ALA A 29 -5.83 6.09 15.00
N ASN A 30 -4.63 6.50 14.61
CA ASN A 30 -4.02 7.75 15.04
C ASN A 30 -3.80 8.77 13.92
N GLY A 31 -4.06 8.41 12.69
CA GLY A 31 -3.82 9.28 11.56
C GLY A 31 -4.18 8.58 10.24
N GLU A 32 -3.78 9.17 9.14
CA GLU A 32 -4.06 8.63 7.83
C GLU A 32 -3.19 7.40 7.55
N ALA A 33 -3.71 6.49 6.72
CA ALA A 33 -2.99 5.31 6.30
C ALA A 33 -2.99 5.20 4.78
N LEU A 34 -1.87 4.75 4.24
CA LEU A 34 -1.77 4.36 2.83
C LEU A 34 -1.50 2.87 2.79
N ILE A 35 -2.35 2.14 2.08
CA ILE A 35 -2.30 0.67 2.02
C ILE A 35 -2.18 0.25 0.56
N LEU A 36 -1.10 -0.45 0.24
CA LEU A 36 -0.90 -1.04 -1.08
C LEU A 36 -1.33 -2.51 -1.03
N LEU A 37 -2.17 -2.93 -1.99
CA LEU A 37 -2.43 -4.34 -2.23
C LEU A 37 -1.73 -4.76 -3.52
N GLY A 38 -0.99 -5.86 -3.48
CA GLY A 38 -0.27 -6.33 -4.64
C GLY A 38 0.32 -7.71 -4.46
N HIS A 39 1.10 -8.15 -5.43
CA HIS A 39 1.85 -9.40 -5.34
C HIS A 39 3.14 -9.35 -6.16
N ARG A 40 4.07 -10.24 -5.84
CA ARG A 40 5.40 -10.27 -6.43
C ARG A 40 5.39 -10.46 -7.94
N ASN A 41 4.47 -11.25 -8.47
CA ASN A 41 4.45 -11.56 -9.90
C ASN A 41 4.01 -10.39 -10.78
N CYS A 42 3.47 -9.34 -10.19
CA CYS A 42 3.09 -8.14 -10.93
C CYS A 42 4.27 -7.18 -11.04
N LYS A 43 4.72 -6.92 -12.25
CA LYS A 43 5.83 -6.00 -12.49
C LYS A 43 5.53 -4.61 -11.95
N THR A 44 4.31 -4.13 -12.11
CA THR A 44 3.92 -2.80 -11.63
C THR A 44 3.93 -2.74 -10.10
N THR A 45 3.55 -3.83 -9.40
CA THR A 45 3.70 -3.92 -7.95
C THR A 45 5.17 -3.74 -7.55
N ARG A 46 6.07 -4.47 -8.22
CA ARG A 46 7.50 -4.37 -7.92
C ARG A 46 8.08 -2.99 -8.19
N GLN A 47 7.56 -2.30 -9.20
CA GLN A 47 7.99 -0.93 -9.52
C GLN A 47 7.42 0.10 -8.57
N THR A 48 6.24 -0.13 -8.01
CA THR A 48 5.56 0.80 -7.12
C THR A 48 6.07 0.72 -5.68
N LEU A 49 6.40 -0.48 -5.22
CA LEU A 49 6.82 -0.72 -3.83
C LEU A 49 7.95 0.19 -3.35
N PRO A 50 9.03 0.43 -4.11
CA PRO A 50 10.11 1.30 -3.63
C PRO A 50 9.66 2.73 -3.33
N PHE A 51 8.70 3.25 -4.09
CA PHE A 51 8.18 4.60 -3.86
C PHE A 51 7.23 4.63 -2.66
N VAL A 52 6.44 3.59 -2.46
CA VAL A 52 5.60 3.46 -1.27
C VAL A 52 6.47 3.31 -0.02
N ASP A 53 7.58 2.59 -0.12
CA ASP A 53 8.55 2.50 0.96
C ASP A 53 9.20 3.86 1.27
N ARG A 54 9.46 4.66 0.23
CA ARG A 54 9.96 6.03 0.40
C ARG A 54 8.95 6.90 1.15
N LEU A 55 7.66 6.73 0.87
CA LEU A 55 6.60 7.38 1.64
C LEU A 55 6.65 6.96 3.12
N HIS A 56 6.81 5.67 3.37
CA HIS A 56 6.93 5.15 4.73
C HIS A 56 8.09 5.80 5.49
N ARG A 57 9.23 5.99 4.83
CA ARG A 57 10.41 6.57 5.47
C ARG A 57 10.27 8.06 5.78
N ARG A 58 9.43 8.78 5.05
CA ARG A 58 9.33 10.24 5.13
C ARG A 58 8.03 10.76 5.70
N LYS A 59 7.04 9.90 5.92
CA LYS A 59 5.73 10.28 6.44
C LYS A 59 5.82 10.91 7.83
N ALA A 60 4.77 11.65 8.21
CA ALA A 60 4.60 12.13 9.58
C ALA A 60 4.43 10.95 10.54
N PRO A 61 4.84 11.10 11.82
CA PRO A 61 4.81 9.99 12.79
C PRO A 61 3.44 9.34 13.01
N GLN A 62 2.36 10.12 12.93
CA GLN A 62 1.01 9.60 13.12
C GLN A 62 0.45 8.86 11.92
N ALA A 63 1.04 9.03 10.74
CA ALA A 63 0.60 8.35 9.54
C ALA A 63 1.18 6.92 9.47
N THR A 64 0.48 6.04 8.79
CA THR A 64 0.93 4.65 8.55
C THR A 64 0.98 4.38 7.07
N VAL A 65 2.03 3.71 6.63
CA VAL A 65 2.16 3.20 5.25
C VAL A 65 2.51 1.73 5.35
N LEU A 66 1.71 0.88 4.70
CA LEU A 66 1.96 -0.56 4.71
C LEU A 66 1.55 -1.20 3.39
N ALA A 67 2.03 -2.41 3.16
CA ALA A 67 1.65 -3.23 2.02
C ALA A 67 0.98 -4.51 2.49
N VAL A 68 -0.04 -4.95 1.74
CA VAL A 68 -0.64 -6.26 1.88
C VAL A 68 -0.28 -7.04 0.62
N LEU A 69 0.50 -8.10 0.77
CA LEU A 69 0.95 -8.92 -0.35
C LEU A 69 0.18 -10.25 -0.39
N GLN A 70 -0.24 -10.62 -1.59
CA GLN A 70 -0.94 -11.88 -1.85
C GLN A 70 0.06 -12.99 -2.18
N ASP A 71 1.14 -13.02 -1.43
CA ASP A 71 2.22 -13.98 -1.59
C ASP A 71 2.36 -14.78 -0.30
N ASP A 72 2.99 -15.95 -0.38
CA ASP A 72 3.39 -16.64 0.83
C ASP A 72 4.53 -15.89 1.53
N ALA A 73 4.78 -16.25 2.78
CA ALA A 73 5.76 -15.55 3.61
C ALA A 73 7.17 -15.60 3.00
N GLU A 74 7.55 -16.73 2.43
CA GLU A 74 8.89 -16.89 1.84
C GLU A 74 9.07 -15.99 0.61
N THR A 75 8.08 -15.97 -0.28
CA THR A 75 8.09 -15.13 -1.48
C THR A 75 8.11 -13.65 -1.10
N ALA A 76 7.27 -13.25 -0.16
CA ALA A 76 7.21 -11.88 0.32
C ALA A 76 8.52 -11.46 0.98
N ALA A 77 9.12 -12.32 1.81
CA ALA A 77 10.39 -12.03 2.47
C ALA A 77 11.52 -11.84 1.46
N THR A 78 11.53 -12.65 0.40
CA THR A 78 12.52 -12.53 -0.67
C THR A 78 12.38 -11.18 -1.39
N LEU A 79 11.17 -10.78 -1.74
CA LEU A 79 10.91 -9.50 -2.39
C LEU A 79 11.34 -8.32 -1.52
N VAL A 80 10.97 -8.35 -0.25
CA VAL A 80 11.32 -7.30 0.73
C VAL A 80 12.84 -7.16 0.82
N ARG A 81 13.55 -8.29 0.90
CA ARG A 81 15.00 -8.30 1.00
C ARG A 81 15.67 -7.80 -0.27
N GLU A 82 15.21 -8.27 -1.42
CA GLU A 82 15.77 -7.85 -2.71
C GLU A 82 15.62 -6.36 -2.96
N GLN A 83 14.52 -5.75 -2.51
CA GLN A 83 14.25 -4.33 -2.71
C GLN A 83 14.68 -3.45 -1.53
N GLY A 84 15.15 -4.03 -0.44
CA GLY A 84 15.54 -3.27 0.74
C GLY A 84 14.39 -2.50 1.38
N ILE A 85 13.19 -3.08 1.38
CA ILE A 85 11.97 -2.46 1.87
C ILE A 85 11.90 -2.54 3.38
N GLY A 86 11.57 -1.43 4.04
CA GLY A 86 11.40 -1.33 5.49
C GLY A 86 9.96 -1.13 5.94
N LEU A 87 9.01 -0.87 5.04
CA LEU A 87 7.62 -0.68 5.45
C LEU A 87 7.02 -2.00 5.98
N PRO A 88 6.01 -1.92 6.86
CA PRO A 88 5.33 -3.11 7.34
C PRO A 88 4.62 -3.85 6.20
N VAL A 89 4.75 -5.17 6.18
CA VAL A 89 4.11 -6.04 5.19
C VAL A 89 3.19 -7.01 5.91
N LEU A 90 1.94 -7.03 5.49
CA LEU A 90 0.95 -8.01 5.91
C LEU A 90 0.71 -8.97 4.74
N LEU A 91 0.25 -10.17 5.05
CA LEU A 91 0.04 -11.22 4.06
C LEU A 91 -1.44 -11.59 4.00
N GLU A 92 -1.94 -11.79 2.80
CA GLU A 92 -3.30 -12.24 2.57
C GLU A 92 -3.29 -13.53 1.77
N ASP A 93 -3.91 -14.59 2.33
CA ASP A 93 -4.02 -15.89 1.70
C ASP A 93 -5.36 -16.08 0.99
N ASP A 94 -5.41 -17.05 0.07
CA ASP A 94 -6.65 -17.49 -0.54
C ASP A 94 -7.65 -17.90 0.57
N PRO A 95 -8.89 -17.44 0.54
CA PRO A 95 -9.63 -16.83 -0.57
C PRO A 95 -9.54 -15.30 -0.69
N TYR A 96 -8.52 -14.67 -0.16
CA TYR A 96 -8.25 -13.24 -0.25
C TYR A 96 -9.44 -12.38 0.20
N PRO A 97 -9.82 -12.47 1.48
CA PRO A 97 -11.02 -11.77 1.98
C PRO A 97 -10.95 -10.26 1.86
N LEU A 98 -9.77 -9.67 2.02
CA LEU A 98 -9.61 -8.23 1.88
C LEU A 98 -9.79 -7.80 0.42
N ALA A 99 -9.12 -8.47 -0.50
CA ALA A 99 -9.25 -8.19 -1.92
C ALA A 99 -10.71 -8.37 -2.38
N ALA A 100 -11.38 -9.41 -1.90
CA ALA A 100 -12.78 -9.67 -2.21
C ALA A 100 -13.69 -8.54 -1.69
N ALA A 101 -13.50 -8.12 -0.45
CA ALA A 101 -14.29 -7.05 0.15
C ALA A 101 -14.10 -5.71 -0.58
N LEU A 102 -12.90 -5.45 -1.11
CA LEU A 102 -12.58 -4.24 -1.84
C LEU A 102 -12.91 -4.34 -3.34
N ARG A 103 -13.36 -5.49 -3.79
CA ARG A 103 -13.59 -5.76 -5.22
C ARG A 103 -12.36 -5.44 -6.06
N LEU A 104 -11.21 -5.90 -5.58
CA LEU A 104 -9.92 -5.67 -6.22
C LEU A 104 -9.89 -6.32 -7.60
N GLU A 105 -9.61 -5.55 -8.63
CA GLU A 105 -9.51 -6.04 -10.01
C GLU A 105 -8.08 -5.98 -10.53
N THR A 106 -7.30 -5.08 -9.99
CA THR A 106 -5.97 -4.76 -10.47
C THR A 106 -5.01 -4.67 -9.30
N VAL A 107 -3.80 -5.14 -9.49
CA VAL A 107 -2.70 -4.92 -8.56
C VAL A 107 -1.56 -4.21 -9.28
N PRO A 108 -0.85 -3.30 -8.64
CA PRO A 108 -1.14 -2.81 -7.30
C PRO A 108 -2.34 -1.86 -7.30
N THR A 109 -3.03 -1.80 -6.16
CA THR A 109 -3.99 -0.73 -5.89
C THR A 109 -3.60 -0.08 -4.58
N LEU A 110 -3.58 1.25 -4.56
CA LEU A 110 -3.27 2.05 -3.39
C LEU A 110 -4.55 2.63 -2.83
N PHE A 111 -4.76 2.46 -1.52
CA PHE A 111 -5.90 3.03 -0.81
C PHE A 111 -5.41 4.04 0.20
N LEU A 112 -5.89 5.28 0.08
CA LEU A 112 -5.70 6.27 1.12
C LEU A 112 -6.90 6.22 2.04
N VAL A 113 -6.65 5.98 3.33
CA VAL A 113 -7.68 5.82 4.35
C VAL A 113 -7.45 6.91 5.39
N GLU A 114 -8.48 7.69 5.69
CA GLU A 114 -8.35 8.73 6.71
C GLU A 114 -8.44 8.14 8.11
N ARG A 115 -8.04 8.90 9.10
CA ARG A 115 -8.19 8.52 10.49
C ARG A 115 -9.63 8.10 10.74
N GLY A 116 -9.82 6.95 11.36
CA GLY A 116 -11.15 6.40 11.61
C GLY A 116 -11.61 5.37 10.59
N GLY A 117 -10.93 5.24 9.45
CA GLY A 117 -11.13 4.11 8.55
C GLY A 117 -11.90 4.37 7.27
N SER A 118 -12.29 5.61 6.97
CA SER A 118 -12.98 5.91 5.71
C SER A 118 -12.01 6.02 4.55
N ILE A 119 -12.32 5.38 3.43
CA ILE A 119 -11.51 5.45 2.22
C ILE A 119 -11.66 6.84 1.59
N VAL A 120 -10.55 7.51 1.39
CA VAL A 120 -10.51 8.81 0.72
C VAL A 120 -10.36 8.61 -0.79
N LYS A 121 -9.51 7.66 -1.19
CA LYS A 121 -9.21 7.44 -2.60
C LYS A 121 -8.63 6.04 -2.83
N ALA A 122 -8.93 5.47 -3.99
CA ALA A 122 -8.30 4.25 -4.48
C ALA A 122 -7.65 4.55 -5.84
N VAL A 123 -6.41 4.13 -6.02
CA VAL A 123 -5.65 4.36 -7.25
C VAL A 123 -5.13 3.02 -7.75
N GLU A 124 -5.57 2.62 -8.93
CA GLU A 124 -5.14 1.37 -9.57
C GLU A 124 -3.90 1.59 -10.42
N GLY A 125 -2.94 0.67 -10.30
CA GLY A 125 -1.67 0.76 -11.01
C GLY A 125 -0.74 1.81 -10.42
N PHE A 126 0.25 2.22 -11.20
CA PHE A 126 1.19 3.27 -10.81
C PHE A 126 0.74 4.61 -11.41
N ASN A 127 0.65 5.63 -10.56
CA ASN A 127 0.32 6.99 -11.00
C ASN A 127 1.19 7.96 -10.18
N ARG A 128 2.17 8.56 -10.84
CA ARG A 128 3.14 9.44 -10.18
C ARG A 128 2.46 10.65 -9.51
N ALA A 129 1.55 11.32 -10.21
CA ALA A 129 0.87 12.49 -9.66
C ALA A 129 0.02 12.13 -8.44
N GLU A 130 -0.66 10.99 -8.46
CA GLU A 130 -1.46 10.53 -7.33
C GLU A 130 -0.58 10.19 -6.12
N ILE A 131 0.57 9.55 -6.36
CA ILE A 131 1.50 9.22 -5.28
C ILE A 131 2.08 10.49 -4.66
N GLU A 132 2.38 11.52 -5.47
CA GLU A 132 2.78 12.84 -4.93
C GLU A 132 1.67 13.45 -4.07
N GLY A 133 0.41 13.29 -4.48
CA GLY A 133 -0.74 13.73 -3.68
C GLY A 133 -0.82 13.00 -2.35
N PHE A 134 -0.57 11.69 -2.34
CA PHE A 134 -0.51 10.91 -1.10
C PHE A 134 0.64 11.40 -0.21
N ALA A 135 1.78 11.72 -0.79
CA ALA A 135 2.92 12.26 -0.03
C ALA A 135 2.51 13.52 0.75
N ALA A 136 1.82 14.44 0.10
CA ALA A 136 1.33 15.66 0.75
C ALA A 136 0.37 15.32 1.90
N ARG A 137 -0.57 14.40 1.69
CA ARG A 137 -1.54 13.99 2.71
C ARG A 137 -0.87 13.30 3.91
N LEU A 138 0.21 12.58 3.67
CA LEU A 138 0.94 11.84 4.72
C LEU A 138 1.98 12.68 5.43
N GLY A 139 2.08 13.95 5.11
CA GLY A 139 3.00 14.87 5.76
C GLY A 139 4.44 14.77 5.29
N VAL A 140 4.66 14.31 4.08
CA VAL A 140 5.99 14.27 3.46
C VAL A 140 6.34 15.67 2.95
N ALA A 141 7.49 16.19 3.38
CA ALA A 141 7.97 17.49 2.95
C ALA A 141 8.73 17.36 1.61
N GLY A 142 8.48 18.29 0.71
CA GLY A 142 9.17 18.35 -0.60
C GLY A 142 8.67 17.31 -1.59
N PRO A 143 9.22 17.28 -2.79
CA PRO A 143 8.82 16.31 -3.81
C PRO A 143 9.29 14.90 -3.44
N LEU A 144 8.44 13.92 -3.70
CA LEU A 144 8.77 12.52 -3.48
C LEU A 144 9.69 11.98 -4.57
N PHE A 145 9.36 12.31 -5.82
CA PHE A 145 10.12 11.85 -6.99
C PHE A 145 11.20 12.82 -7.38
N VAL A 146 12.31 12.28 -7.87
CA VAL A 146 13.42 13.06 -8.44
C VAL A 146 13.64 12.58 -9.88
N PRO A 147 14.29 13.42 -10.75
CA PRO A 147 14.52 13.03 -12.15
C PRO A 147 15.26 11.69 -12.31
N GLU A 148 16.17 11.38 -11.40
CA GLU A 148 16.97 10.16 -11.42
C GLU A 148 16.13 8.90 -11.24
N ASP A 149 14.94 9.01 -10.68
CA ASP A 149 14.02 7.88 -10.53
C ASP A 149 13.54 7.37 -11.88
N ASN A 150 13.53 8.25 -12.88
CA ASN A 150 13.06 7.90 -14.22
C ASN A 150 11.66 7.24 -14.20
N ALA A 151 10.82 7.70 -13.26
CA ALA A 151 9.50 7.12 -13.06
C ALA A 151 8.54 7.54 -14.18
N PRO A 152 7.72 6.61 -14.71
CA PRO A 152 6.72 6.97 -15.69
C PRO A 152 5.62 7.83 -15.05
N ALA A 153 4.83 8.52 -15.87
CA ALA A 153 3.66 9.25 -15.36
C ALA A 153 2.61 8.25 -14.84
N THR A 154 2.36 7.20 -15.60
CA THR A 154 1.42 6.14 -15.25
C THR A 154 1.92 4.79 -15.75
N LYS A 155 1.48 3.72 -15.10
CA LYS A 155 1.69 2.35 -15.54
C LYS A 155 0.53 1.48 -15.06
N PRO A 156 -0.15 0.75 -15.97
CA PRO A 156 -1.24 -0.14 -15.56
C PRO A 156 -0.72 -1.31 -14.73
N GLY A 157 -1.59 -1.80 -13.88
CA GLY A 157 -1.33 -2.98 -13.07
C GLY A 157 -1.38 -4.29 -13.84
#